data_3fea8e38bc74e18f0db6ec514cea88f6
#
_entry.id   3fea8e38bc74e18f0db6ec514cea88f6
#
_cell.length_a   1.000
_cell.length_b   1.000
_cell.length_c   1.000
_cell.angle_alpha   90.00
_cell.angle_beta   90.00
_cell.angle_gamma   90.00
#
_symmetry.space_group_name_H-M   'P 1'
#
loop_
_entity.id
_entity.type
_entity.pdbx_description
1 polymer ?
#
loop_
_entity_poly.entity_id
_entity_poly.type
_entity_poly.pdbx_seq_one_letter_code
_entity_poly.pdbx_strand_id
1 'polypeptide(L)'
;MMPDKPFRVGRSATGLGLFAAAPIEKDADIVEYTGPRIPTREAQALDRRRANKYLFEIDRRWTIDGSPRSNVARYVNHACDPNAEAVLSRGRMMFRAVKDIAAGAEITIDYGDEHVALYFKSGCRCESCGPR
;
A
#
# COMPACT_ATOMS: atom_id res chain seq x y z
N MET A 1 -24.03 -13.03 5.42
CA MET A 1 -22.99 -12.98 6.47
C MET A 1 -21.95 -11.94 6.14
N MET A 2 -21.67 -11.04 7.06
CA MET A 2 -20.63 -10.03 6.86
C MET A 2 -19.24 -10.67 6.96
N PRO A 3 -18.29 -10.32 6.09
CA PRO A 3 -16.92 -10.80 6.24
C PRO A 3 -16.29 -10.26 7.54
N ASP A 4 -15.41 -11.06 8.17
CA ASP A 4 -14.70 -10.63 9.37
C ASP A 4 -13.81 -9.42 9.11
N LYS A 5 -13.31 -9.30 7.88
CA LYS A 5 -12.45 -8.19 7.46
C LYS A 5 -13.06 -7.51 6.24
N PRO A 6 -12.90 -6.17 6.12
CA PRO A 6 -13.47 -5.45 4.98
C PRO A 6 -12.71 -5.64 3.67
N PHE A 7 -11.70 -6.50 3.65
CA PHE A 7 -10.83 -6.69 2.48
C PHE A 7 -10.48 -8.16 2.29
N ARG A 8 -10.02 -8.49 1.08
CA ARG A 8 -9.46 -9.80 0.72
C ARG A 8 -8.32 -9.65 -0.28
N VAL A 9 -7.39 -10.59 -0.27
CA VAL A 9 -6.34 -10.68 -1.28
C VAL A 9 -6.92 -11.37 -2.51
N GLY A 10 -6.62 -10.84 -3.69
CA GLY A 10 -7.09 -11.40 -4.95
C GLY A 10 -6.17 -11.06 -6.10
N ARG A 11 -6.54 -11.47 -7.31
CA ARG A 11 -5.76 -11.15 -8.50
C ARG A 11 -6.15 -9.79 -9.06
N SER A 12 -5.12 -8.97 -9.34
CA SER A 12 -5.27 -7.69 -10.02
C SER A 12 -4.63 -7.76 -11.42
N ALA A 13 -4.68 -6.66 -12.16
CA ALA A 13 -4.05 -6.55 -13.47
C ALA A 13 -2.52 -6.71 -13.41
N THR A 14 -1.90 -6.47 -12.26
CA THR A 14 -0.44 -6.47 -12.10
C THR A 14 0.06 -7.56 -11.16
N GLY A 15 -0.78 -8.54 -10.80
CA GLY A 15 -0.43 -9.62 -9.88
C GLY A 15 -1.43 -9.71 -8.76
N LEU A 16 -0.97 -9.85 -7.50
CA LEU A 16 -1.87 -9.85 -6.35
C LEU A 16 -2.25 -8.42 -5.98
N GLY A 17 -3.45 -8.26 -5.45
CA GLY A 17 -3.95 -6.99 -4.95
C GLY A 17 -4.82 -7.20 -3.71
N LEU A 18 -5.18 -6.10 -3.07
CA LEU A 18 -6.12 -6.11 -1.96
C LEU A 18 -7.44 -5.51 -2.43
N PHE A 19 -8.54 -6.22 -2.19
CA PHE A 19 -9.86 -5.84 -2.69
C PHE A 19 -10.82 -5.65 -1.54
N ALA A 20 -11.77 -4.72 -1.68
CA ALA A 20 -12.83 -4.55 -0.71
C ALA A 20 -13.76 -5.76 -0.73
N ALA A 21 -13.95 -6.40 0.42
CA ALA A 21 -14.87 -7.54 0.57
C ALA A 21 -16.30 -7.06 0.85
N ALA A 22 -16.44 -5.84 1.32
CA ALA A 22 -17.71 -5.16 1.60
C ALA A 22 -17.52 -3.67 1.31
N PRO A 23 -18.59 -2.88 1.18
CA PRO A 23 -18.44 -1.43 0.99
C PRO A 23 -17.65 -0.81 2.12
N ILE A 24 -16.73 0.09 1.78
CA ILE A 24 -15.90 0.83 2.75
C ILE A 24 -16.24 2.31 2.61
N GLU A 25 -16.60 2.94 3.72
CA GLU A 25 -16.96 4.36 3.71
C GLU A 25 -15.74 5.25 3.67
N LYS A 26 -15.87 6.41 3.03
CA LYS A 26 -14.85 7.46 3.07
C LYS A 26 -14.43 7.73 4.52
N ASP A 27 -13.14 7.94 4.73
CA ASP A 27 -12.49 8.22 6.01
C ASP A 27 -12.39 7.02 6.95
N ALA A 28 -12.85 5.84 6.55
CA ALA A 28 -12.69 4.64 7.35
C ALA A 28 -11.25 4.12 7.28
N ASP A 29 -10.73 3.66 8.41
CA ASP A 29 -9.48 2.92 8.45
C ASP A 29 -9.71 1.53 7.87
N ILE A 30 -8.84 1.11 6.95
CA ILE A 30 -8.99 -0.16 6.23
C ILE A 30 -8.09 -1.22 6.82
N VAL A 31 -6.79 -0.96 6.81
CA VAL A 31 -5.78 -1.95 7.19
C VAL A 31 -4.52 -1.21 7.69
N GLU A 32 -3.81 -1.82 8.62
CA GLU A 32 -2.53 -1.30 9.11
C GLU A 32 -1.38 -1.88 8.29
N TYR A 33 -0.41 -1.02 7.93
CA TYR A 33 0.84 -1.45 7.32
C TYR A 33 1.79 -1.85 8.45
N THR A 34 2.09 -3.14 8.56
CA THR A 34 2.80 -3.70 9.71
C THR A 34 4.15 -4.28 9.33
N GLY A 35 5.01 -4.41 10.31
CA GLY A 35 6.32 -5.05 10.16
C GLY A 35 7.33 -4.51 11.15
N PRO A 36 8.53 -5.10 11.18
CA PRO A 36 9.60 -4.60 12.03
C PRO A 36 9.96 -3.17 11.64
N ARG A 37 10.35 -2.38 12.62
CA ARG A 37 10.88 -1.03 12.37
C ARG A 37 12.38 -1.10 12.25
N ILE A 38 12.89 -0.50 11.18
CA ILE A 38 14.33 -0.39 10.96
C ILE A 38 14.71 1.09 10.87
N PRO A 39 15.96 1.45 11.16
CA PRO A 39 16.40 2.83 11.02
C PRO A 39 16.22 3.30 9.57
N THR A 40 15.67 4.50 9.39
CA THR A 40 15.42 5.05 8.04
C THR A 40 16.71 5.14 7.23
N ARG A 41 17.84 5.44 7.88
CA ARG A 41 19.15 5.46 7.22
C ARG A 41 19.49 4.11 6.58
N GLU A 42 19.19 3.01 7.30
CA GLU A 42 19.39 1.65 6.80
C GLU A 42 18.42 1.34 5.65
N ALA A 43 17.16 1.77 5.77
CA ALA A 43 16.16 1.61 4.72
C ALA A 43 16.58 2.32 3.44
N GLN A 44 17.14 3.52 3.54
CA GLN A 44 17.62 4.26 2.37
C GLN A 44 18.75 3.53 1.65
N ALA A 45 19.62 2.85 2.41
CA ALA A 45 20.67 2.03 1.79
C ALA A 45 20.09 0.82 1.04
N LEU A 46 19.05 0.20 1.59
CA LEU A 46 18.34 -0.89 0.93
C LEU A 46 17.61 -0.40 -0.33
N ASP A 47 17.01 0.77 -0.29
CA ASP A 47 16.35 1.37 -1.46
C ASP A 47 17.34 1.63 -2.59
N ARG A 48 18.53 2.13 -2.27
CA ARG A 48 19.58 2.35 -3.29
C ARG A 48 19.96 1.05 -4.00
N ARG A 49 19.87 -0.09 -3.32
CA ARG A 49 20.14 -1.42 -3.88
C ARG A 49 18.90 -2.06 -4.50
N ARG A 50 17.73 -1.42 -4.41
CA ARG A 50 16.43 -1.98 -4.80
C ARG A 50 16.18 -3.35 -4.17
N ALA A 51 16.65 -3.50 -2.92
CA ALA A 51 16.62 -4.79 -2.22
C ALA A 51 15.27 -5.10 -1.58
N ASN A 52 14.45 -4.09 -1.30
CA ASN A 52 13.17 -4.27 -0.61
C ASN A 52 12.19 -3.16 -0.99
N LYS A 53 11.19 -3.49 -1.79
CA LYS A 53 10.16 -2.53 -2.23
C LYS A 53 9.06 -2.29 -1.19
N TYR A 54 9.09 -2.99 -0.05
CA TYR A 54 8.07 -2.90 0.99
C TYR A 54 8.47 -2.00 2.14
N LEU A 55 9.49 -1.19 1.98
CA LEU A 55 9.93 -0.24 2.99
C LEU A 55 8.99 0.97 2.99
N PHE A 56 8.45 1.30 4.14
CA PHE A 56 7.52 2.42 4.29
C PHE A 56 8.04 3.38 5.37
N GLU A 57 8.54 4.54 4.97
CA GLU A 57 9.10 5.51 5.90
C GLU A 57 8.02 6.12 6.77
N ILE A 58 8.21 6.08 8.09
CA ILE A 58 7.34 6.75 9.05
C ILE A 58 7.83 8.18 9.25
N ASP A 59 9.14 8.33 9.50
CA ASP A 59 9.78 9.61 9.75
C ASP A 59 11.29 9.50 9.45
N ARG A 60 12.06 10.51 9.80
CA ARG A 60 13.50 10.52 9.56
C ARG A 60 14.24 9.40 10.29
N ARG A 61 13.67 8.89 11.37
CA ARG A 61 14.32 7.93 12.25
C ARG A 61 13.93 6.50 11.93
N TRP A 62 12.65 6.26 11.62
CA TRP A 62 12.10 4.91 11.51
C TRP A 62 11.37 4.66 10.21
N THR A 63 11.55 3.44 9.71
CA THR A 63 10.88 2.92 8.52
C THR A 63 10.32 1.54 8.86
N ILE A 64 9.14 1.21 8.36
CA ILE A 64 8.55 -0.12 8.51
C ILE A 64 9.04 -1.00 7.37
N ASP A 65 9.57 -2.17 7.71
CA ASP A 65 9.82 -3.22 6.72
C ASP A 65 8.54 -4.05 6.60
N GLY A 66 7.77 -3.80 5.56
CA GLY A 66 6.48 -4.47 5.32
C GLY A 66 6.59 -5.75 4.51
N SER A 67 7.80 -6.31 4.34
CA SER A 67 8.00 -7.52 3.54
C SER A 67 7.41 -8.80 4.15
N PRO A 68 7.24 -8.97 5.48
CA PRO A 68 6.60 -10.18 5.99
C PRO A 68 5.19 -10.37 5.43
N ARG A 69 4.84 -11.61 5.10
CA ARG A 69 3.53 -11.93 4.52
C ARG A 69 2.36 -11.68 5.48
N SER A 70 2.61 -11.61 6.78
CA SER A 70 1.61 -11.23 7.77
C SER A 70 1.15 -9.78 7.61
N ASN A 71 1.93 -8.95 6.92
CA ASN A 71 1.52 -7.61 6.55
C ASN A 71 0.65 -7.67 5.29
N VAL A 72 -0.66 -7.81 5.46
CA VAL A 72 -1.60 -7.91 4.33
C VAL A 72 -1.61 -6.63 3.50
N ALA A 73 -1.33 -5.48 4.11
CA ALA A 73 -1.26 -4.20 3.40
C ALA A 73 -0.17 -4.16 2.32
N ARG A 74 0.80 -5.08 2.36
CA ARG A 74 1.84 -5.18 1.32
C ARG A 74 1.26 -5.47 -0.07
N TYR A 75 0.04 -6.01 -0.13
CA TYR A 75 -0.62 -6.34 -1.39
C TYR A 75 -1.37 -5.16 -2.00
N VAL A 76 -1.48 -4.04 -1.30
CA VAL A 76 -2.10 -2.83 -1.84
C VAL A 76 -1.22 -2.29 -2.97
N ASN A 77 -1.80 -2.21 -4.17
CA ASN A 77 -1.08 -1.75 -5.35
C ASN A 77 -1.08 -0.23 -5.46
N HIS A 78 -0.16 0.27 -6.27
CA HIS A 78 -0.08 1.69 -6.59
C HIS A 78 -1.15 2.10 -7.60
N ALA A 79 -1.73 3.28 -7.40
CA ALA A 79 -2.52 3.99 -8.42
C ALA A 79 -2.23 5.48 -8.31
N CYS A 80 -2.21 6.17 -9.45
CA CYS A 80 -2.01 7.62 -9.47
C CYS A 80 -3.27 8.37 -9.06
N ASP A 81 -4.44 7.72 -9.17
CA ASP A 81 -5.71 8.23 -8.65
C ASP A 81 -6.26 7.20 -7.65
N PRO A 82 -5.70 7.15 -6.44
CA PRO A 82 -6.00 6.10 -5.48
C PRO A 82 -7.32 6.33 -4.74
N ASN A 83 -7.85 5.25 -4.14
CA ASN A 83 -9.02 5.35 -3.28
C ASN A 83 -8.69 5.30 -1.79
N ALA A 84 -7.40 5.18 -1.45
CA ALA A 84 -6.94 5.19 -0.06
C ALA A 84 -5.64 5.97 0.06
N GLU A 85 -5.28 6.32 1.29
CA GLU A 85 -4.02 6.99 1.60
C GLU A 85 -3.42 6.42 2.87
N ALA A 86 -2.11 6.55 3.02
CA ALA A 86 -1.42 6.16 4.24
C ALA A 86 -1.45 7.31 5.23
N VAL A 87 -1.88 7.03 6.46
CA VAL A 87 -1.99 8.02 7.53
C VAL A 87 -1.29 7.49 8.78
N LEU A 88 -0.35 8.28 9.30
CA LEU A 88 0.29 7.94 10.57
C LEU A 88 -0.63 8.39 11.71
N SER A 89 -1.11 7.43 12.49
CA SER A 89 -2.02 7.69 13.60
C SER A 89 -1.53 6.92 14.82
N ARG A 90 -1.23 7.65 15.89
CA ARG A 90 -0.76 7.07 17.16
C ARG A 90 0.43 6.11 16.99
N GLY A 91 1.37 6.46 16.12
CA GLY A 91 2.54 5.63 15.83
C GLY A 91 2.28 4.45 14.91
N ARG A 92 1.07 4.33 14.36
CA ARG A 92 0.69 3.24 13.46
C ARG A 92 0.41 3.78 12.07
N MET A 93 0.88 3.07 11.06
CA MET A 93 0.65 3.45 9.67
C MET A 93 -0.63 2.78 9.17
N MET A 94 -1.70 3.57 9.05
CA MET A 94 -3.01 3.09 8.61
C MET A 94 -3.27 3.47 7.16
N PHE A 95 -3.88 2.57 6.40
CA PHE A 95 -4.42 2.91 5.09
C PHE A 95 -5.90 3.27 5.30
N ARG A 96 -6.27 4.46 4.88
CA ARG A 96 -7.58 5.07 5.13
C ARG A 96 -8.24 5.41 3.80
N ALA A 97 -9.54 5.12 3.68
CA ALA A 97 -10.29 5.43 2.46
C ALA A 97 -10.40 6.95 2.26
N VAL A 98 -10.10 7.44 1.04
CA VAL A 98 -10.26 8.86 0.69
C VAL A 98 -11.60 9.12 -0.01
N LYS A 99 -12.32 8.06 -0.34
CA LYS A 99 -13.67 8.10 -0.91
C LYS A 99 -14.35 6.78 -0.60
N ASP A 100 -15.66 6.69 -0.85
CA ASP A 100 -16.38 5.43 -0.70
C ASP A 100 -15.81 4.39 -1.67
N ILE A 101 -15.61 3.17 -1.18
CA ILE A 101 -15.05 2.07 -1.97
C ILE A 101 -16.12 1.00 -2.06
N ALA A 102 -16.52 0.66 -3.27
CA ALA A 102 -17.53 -0.37 -3.50
C ALA A 102 -16.98 -1.77 -3.20
N ALA A 103 -17.84 -2.68 -2.76
CA ALA A 103 -17.46 -4.08 -2.63
C ALA A 103 -16.94 -4.61 -3.97
N GLY A 104 -15.84 -5.35 -3.93
CA GLY A 104 -15.19 -5.88 -5.13
C GLY A 104 -14.16 -4.94 -5.76
N ALA A 105 -14.12 -3.67 -5.38
CA ALA A 105 -13.14 -2.73 -5.92
C ALA A 105 -11.75 -2.96 -5.33
N GLU A 106 -10.72 -2.77 -6.13
CA GLU A 106 -9.35 -2.86 -5.65
C GLU A 106 -9.00 -1.65 -4.79
N ILE A 107 -8.36 -1.89 -3.65
CA ILE A 107 -7.87 -0.85 -2.75
C ILE A 107 -6.48 -0.44 -3.23
N THR A 108 -6.26 0.85 -3.45
CA THR A 108 -5.01 1.38 -4.00
C THR A 108 -4.54 2.60 -3.22
N ILE A 109 -3.22 2.81 -3.23
CA ILE A 109 -2.60 4.02 -2.68
C ILE A 109 -1.60 4.56 -3.70
N ASP A 110 -1.22 5.83 -3.54
CA ASP A 110 -0.12 6.40 -4.33
C ASP A 110 1.18 6.12 -3.58
N TYR A 111 2.08 5.34 -4.21
CA TYR A 111 3.39 5.01 -3.62
C TYR A 111 4.36 6.19 -3.63
N GLY A 112 4.08 7.23 -4.44
CA GLY A 112 4.98 8.35 -4.64
C GLY A 112 5.91 8.14 -5.83
N ASP A 113 6.34 9.24 -6.43
CA ASP A 113 7.13 9.24 -7.67
C ASP A 113 8.49 8.55 -7.51
N GLU A 114 9.14 8.74 -6.37
CA GLU A 114 10.45 8.10 -6.09
C GLU A 114 10.35 6.58 -6.10
N HIS A 115 9.34 6.04 -5.44
CA HIS A 115 9.14 4.59 -5.38
C HIS A 115 8.86 4.02 -6.76
N VAL A 116 7.99 4.69 -7.53
CA VAL A 116 7.66 4.26 -8.89
C VAL A 116 8.91 4.27 -9.77
N ALA A 117 9.74 5.30 -9.67
CA ALA A 117 10.98 5.38 -10.44
C ALA A 117 11.96 4.27 -10.07
N LEU A 118 12.04 3.88 -8.79
CA LEU A 118 12.98 2.84 -8.33
C LEU A 118 12.55 1.42 -8.71
N TYR A 119 11.26 1.11 -8.56
CA TYR A 119 10.80 -0.28 -8.62
C TYR A 119 9.94 -0.62 -9.84
N PHE A 120 9.42 0.36 -10.55
CA PHE A 120 8.57 0.15 -11.72
C PHE A 120 9.34 0.49 -12.99
N LYS A 121 10.14 -0.46 -13.48
CA LYS A 121 11.01 -0.27 -14.65
C LYS A 121 10.26 0.19 -15.91
N SER A 122 9.03 -0.29 -16.08
CA SER A 122 8.17 0.06 -17.23
C SER A 122 7.30 1.29 -16.95
N GLY A 123 7.51 1.97 -15.83
CA GLY A 123 6.64 3.03 -15.37
C GLY A 123 5.37 2.48 -14.71
N CYS A 124 4.50 3.39 -14.30
CA CYS A 124 3.26 3.01 -13.64
C CYS A 124 2.29 2.36 -14.63
N ARG A 125 1.65 1.27 -14.21
CA ARG A 125 0.63 0.54 -14.99
C ARG A 125 -0.74 0.59 -14.34
N CYS A 126 -0.97 1.58 -13.48
CA CYS A 126 -2.28 1.72 -12.86
C CYS A 126 -3.34 2.10 -13.90
N GLU A 127 -4.60 1.97 -13.52
CA GLU A 127 -5.73 2.27 -14.39
C GLU A 127 -5.68 3.68 -14.97
N SER A 128 -5.27 4.66 -14.15
CA SER A 128 -5.18 6.07 -14.58
C SER A 128 -4.10 6.29 -15.65
N CYS A 129 -2.97 5.58 -15.56
CA CYS A 129 -1.88 5.69 -16.51
C CYS A 129 -2.07 4.81 -17.74
N GLY A 130 -2.87 3.75 -17.60
CA GLY A 130 -3.09 2.77 -18.66
C GLY A 130 -1.94 1.80 -18.85
N PRO A 131 -2.10 0.83 -19.73
CA PRO A 131 -1.06 -0.15 -20.03
C PRO A 131 0.14 0.50 -20.73
N ARG A 132 1.32 -0.06 -20.48
CA ARG A 132 2.57 0.41 -21.08
C ARG A 132 3.30 -0.69 -21.79
#